data_76ffb16deb10d897abb0bf49c46479ef
#
_entry.id   76ffb16deb10d897abb0bf49c46479ef
#
_cell.length_a   1.000
_cell.length_b   1.000
_cell.length_c   1.000
_cell.angle_alpha   90.00
_cell.angle_beta   90.00
_cell.angle_gamma   90.00
#
_symmetry.space_group_name_H-M   'P 1'
#
loop_
_entity.id
_entity.type
_entity.pdbx_description
1 polymer ?
#
loop_
_entity_poly.entity_id
_entity_poly.type
_entity_poly.pdbx_seq_one_letter_code
_entity_poly.pdbx_strand_id
1 'polypeptide(L)'
;TLIDLYCGTGTIGLICAKHAKKVYGIEIVEDAIKDAKINAQINGISNEDFFVGDAGSGAQKLLKNHIKPDVVIVDPPRKGCSKETLNAVVQMNPDRIVYVSCDPATLARDCKYLEDNYELVKIQPVDMFPGTVHVETVVLLTKKS
;
A
#
# COMPACT_ATOMS: atom_id res chain seq x y z
N THR A 1 -9.68 -8.88 -3.38
CA THR A 1 -8.53 -8.33 -4.14
C THR A 1 -7.79 -7.31 -3.29
N LEU A 2 -6.47 -7.44 -3.23
CA LEU A 2 -5.59 -6.53 -2.51
C LEU A 2 -4.60 -5.89 -3.48
N ILE A 3 -4.32 -4.59 -3.31
CA ILE A 3 -3.23 -3.90 -4.02
C ILE A 3 -2.22 -3.41 -2.98
N ASP A 4 -0.94 -3.72 -3.18
CA ASP A 4 0.19 -3.29 -2.37
C ASP A 4 1.02 -2.28 -3.19
N LEU A 5 0.86 -0.99 -2.86
CA LEU A 5 1.59 0.11 -3.48
C LEU A 5 2.86 0.39 -2.68
N TYR A 6 3.98 0.54 -3.38
CA TYR A 6 5.33 0.57 -2.81
C TYR A 6 5.73 -0.78 -2.20
N CYS A 7 5.44 -1.89 -2.88
CA CYS A 7 5.53 -3.23 -2.30
C CYS A 7 6.97 -3.70 -1.98
N GLY A 8 8.01 -3.01 -2.46
CA GLY A 8 9.39 -3.41 -2.27
C GLY A 8 9.63 -4.84 -2.74
N THR A 9 10.20 -5.66 -1.87
CA THR A 9 10.43 -7.10 -2.12
C THR A 9 9.20 -7.98 -1.87
N GLY A 10 8.01 -7.37 -1.77
CA GLY A 10 6.72 -8.05 -1.66
C GLY A 10 6.32 -8.47 -0.25
N THR A 11 7.04 -8.07 0.79
CA THR A 11 6.87 -8.60 2.15
C THR A 11 5.45 -8.53 2.66
N ILE A 12 4.81 -7.35 2.59
CA ILE A 12 3.46 -7.16 3.14
C ILE A 12 2.43 -7.90 2.28
N GLY A 13 2.48 -7.72 0.94
CA GLY A 13 1.60 -8.39 0.00
C GLY A 13 1.65 -9.92 0.14
N LEU A 14 2.86 -10.51 0.22
CA LEU A 14 3.06 -11.95 0.36
C LEU A 14 2.48 -12.49 1.68
N ILE A 15 2.67 -11.79 2.80
CA ILE A 15 2.07 -12.19 4.08
C ILE A 15 0.53 -12.18 3.99
N CYS A 16 -0.03 -11.20 3.29
CA CYS A 16 -1.47 -11.04 3.11
C CYS A 16 -2.06 -12.00 2.06
N ALA A 17 -1.25 -12.56 1.17
CA ALA A 17 -1.69 -13.36 0.02
C ALA A 17 -2.56 -14.56 0.40
N LYS A 18 -2.28 -15.20 1.55
CA LYS A 18 -3.08 -16.33 2.07
C LYS A 18 -4.53 -15.95 2.44
N HIS A 19 -4.79 -14.66 2.62
CA HIS A 19 -6.13 -14.12 2.96
C HIS A 19 -6.79 -13.39 1.79
N ALA A 20 -6.13 -13.34 0.63
CA ALA A 20 -6.60 -12.64 -0.55
C ALA A 20 -6.83 -13.62 -1.71
N LYS A 21 -7.85 -13.33 -2.54
CA LYS A 21 -8.06 -14.06 -3.78
C LYS A 21 -6.96 -13.71 -4.80
N LYS A 22 -6.55 -12.46 -4.85
CA LYS A 22 -5.52 -11.94 -5.73
C LYS A 22 -4.84 -10.73 -5.09
N VAL A 23 -3.52 -10.65 -5.23
CA VAL A 23 -2.69 -9.52 -4.79
C VAL A 23 -1.99 -8.92 -6.00
N TYR A 24 -1.89 -7.60 -6.04
CA TYR A 24 -1.14 -6.84 -7.05
C TYR A 24 -0.11 -5.98 -6.34
N GLY A 25 1.17 -6.26 -6.57
CA GLY A 25 2.29 -5.48 -6.04
C GLY A 25 2.83 -4.49 -7.08
N ILE A 26 3.05 -3.23 -6.68
CA ILE A 26 3.64 -2.20 -7.53
C ILE A 26 4.84 -1.60 -6.81
N GLU A 27 5.99 -1.57 -7.50
CA GLU A 27 7.24 -1.02 -6.99
C GLU A 27 8.03 -0.40 -8.15
N ILE A 28 8.67 0.74 -7.90
CA ILE A 28 9.45 1.44 -8.92
C ILE A 28 10.83 0.82 -9.16
N VAL A 29 11.37 0.12 -8.16
CA VAL A 29 12.69 -0.51 -8.21
C VAL A 29 12.57 -1.90 -8.84
N GLU A 30 13.10 -2.05 -10.06
CA GLU A 30 13.01 -3.31 -10.81
C GLU A 30 13.63 -4.49 -10.09
N ASP A 31 14.78 -4.30 -9.41
CA ASP A 31 15.45 -5.37 -8.68
C ASP A 31 14.63 -5.83 -7.47
N ALA A 32 13.94 -4.92 -6.78
CA ALA A 32 13.01 -5.29 -5.72
C ALA A 32 11.85 -6.17 -6.25
N ILE A 33 11.34 -5.89 -7.45
CA ILE A 33 10.32 -6.73 -8.10
C ILE A 33 10.87 -8.13 -8.46
N LYS A 34 12.15 -8.22 -8.88
CA LYS A 34 12.78 -9.53 -9.12
C LYS A 34 12.83 -10.34 -7.83
N ASP A 35 13.27 -9.70 -6.74
CA ASP A 35 13.32 -10.32 -5.41
C ASP A 35 11.91 -10.70 -4.91
N ALA A 36 10.91 -9.85 -5.13
CA ALA A 36 9.52 -10.15 -4.76
C ALA A 36 9.00 -11.43 -5.45
N LYS A 37 9.30 -11.61 -6.74
CA LYS A 37 8.92 -12.83 -7.48
C LYS A 37 9.64 -14.07 -6.95
N ILE A 38 10.92 -13.94 -6.60
CA ILE A 38 11.70 -15.03 -5.97
C ILE A 38 11.09 -15.37 -4.60
N ASN A 39 10.77 -14.35 -3.79
CA ASN A 39 10.15 -14.53 -2.49
C ASN A 39 8.78 -15.21 -2.60
N ALA A 40 7.94 -14.84 -3.57
CA ALA A 40 6.68 -15.51 -3.84
C ALA A 40 6.90 -17.00 -4.16
N GLN A 41 7.84 -17.31 -5.05
CA GLN A 41 8.17 -18.68 -5.44
C GLN A 41 8.66 -19.54 -4.27
N ILE A 42 9.60 -19.01 -3.47
CA ILE A 42 10.15 -19.72 -2.28
C ILE A 42 9.04 -20.03 -1.27
N ASN A 43 8.07 -19.11 -1.11
CA ASN A 43 6.97 -19.27 -0.16
C ASN A 43 5.74 -19.99 -0.76
N GLY A 44 5.80 -20.48 -2.00
CA GLY A 44 4.70 -21.19 -2.64
C GLY A 44 3.47 -20.32 -2.91
N ILE A 45 3.65 -19.00 -3.04
CA ILE A 45 2.58 -18.05 -3.29
C ILE A 45 2.42 -17.86 -4.80
N SER A 46 1.22 -18.09 -5.33
CA SER A 46 0.92 -18.05 -6.77
C SER A 46 -0.20 -17.08 -7.15
N ASN A 47 -0.81 -16.43 -6.18
CA ASN A 47 -1.92 -15.50 -6.38
C ASN A 47 -1.48 -14.03 -6.32
N GLU A 48 -0.20 -13.73 -6.54
CA GLU A 48 0.35 -12.39 -6.59
C GLU A 48 0.96 -12.07 -7.95
N ASP A 49 0.67 -10.86 -8.48
CA ASP A 49 1.28 -10.30 -9.68
C ASP A 49 2.04 -9.04 -9.33
N PHE A 50 3.30 -8.96 -9.76
CA PHE A 50 4.18 -7.84 -9.51
C PHE A 50 4.42 -7.00 -10.76
N PHE A 51 4.36 -5.67 -10.61
CA PHE A 51 4.57 -4.70 -11.69
C PHE A 51 5.64 -3.69 -11.32
N VAL A 52 6.59 -3.47 -12.22
CA VAL A 52 7.55 -2.37 -12.12
C VAL A 52 6.87 -1.07 -12.56
N GLY A 53 6.89 -0.07 -11.71
CA GLY A 53 6.34 1.25 -12.02
C GLY A 53 6.16 2.15 -10.80
N ASP A 54 5.95 3.42 -11.07
CA ASP A 54 5.54 4.37 -10.04
C ASP A 54 4.16 4.01 -9.47
N ALA A 55 3.97 4.21 -8.16
CA ALA A 55 2.74 3.79 -7.47
C ALA A 55 1.49 4.46 -8.03
N GLY A 56 1.55 5.76 -8.35
CA GLY A 56 0.41 6.50 -8.89
C GLY A 56 0.05 6.03 -10.30
N SER A 57 1.02 5.99 -11.20
CA SER A 57 0.80 5.52 -12.59
C SER A 57 0.44 4.05 -12.67
N GLY A 58 1.03 3.21 -11.82
CA GLY A 58 0.70 1.79 -11.70
C GLY A 58 -0.73 1.58 -11.21
N ALA A 59 -1.15 2.31 -10.18
CA ALA A 59 -2.51 2.30 -9.67
C ALA A 59 -3.52 2.73 -10.77
N GLN A 60 -3.22 3.79 -11.53
CA GLN A 60 -4.04 4.22 -12.66
C GLN A 60 -4.15 3.14 -13.75
N LYS A 61 -3.06 2.40 -14.01
CA LYS A 61 -3.07 1.30 -14.98
C LYS A 61 -3.97 0.15 -14.52
N LEU A 62 -3.92 -0.22 -13.23
CA LEU A 62 -4.83 -1.23 -12.68
C LEU A 62 -6.28 -0.78 -12.76
N LEU A 63 -6.56 0.49 -12.47
CA LEU A 63 -7.90 1.07 -12.58
C LEU A 63 -8.43 1.01 -14.02
N LYS A 64 -7.60 1.36 -15.02
CA LYS A 64 -7.96 1.25 -16.45
C LYS A 64 -8.26 -0.19 -16.87
N ASN A 65 -7.64 -1.17 -16.23
CA ASN A 65 -7.90 -2.59 -16.45
C ASN A 65 -9.11 -3.12 -15.62
N HIS A 66 -9.92 -2.21 -15.05
CA HIS A 66 -11.10 -2.53 -14.26
C HIS A 66 -10.83 -3.38 -13.01
N ILE A 67 -9.62 -3.33 -12.47
CA ILE A 67 -9.29 -3.99 -11.22
C ILE A 67 -9.83 -3.16 -10.06
N LYS A 68 -10.74 -3.77 -9.31
CA LYS A 68 -11.35 -3.17 -8.12
C LYS A 68 -10.79 -3.86 -6.87
N PRO A 69 -9.96 -3.17 -6.08
CA PRO A 69 -9.48 -3.70 -4.83
C PRO A 69 -10.52 -3.59 -3.72
N ASP A 70 -10.57 -4.57 -2.84
CA ASP A 70 -11.25 -4.47 -1.54
C ASP A 70 -10.36 -3.74 -0.52
N VAL A 71 -9.04 -3.94 -0.64
CA VAL A 71 -8.03 -3.34 0.24
C VAL A 71 -6.88 -2.77 -0.60
N VAL A 72 -6.44 -1.57 -0.24
CA VAL A 72 -5.18 -0.98 -0.74
C VAL A 72 -4.24 -0.78 0.45
N ILE A 73 -3.01 -1.28 0.32
CA ILE A 73 -1.92 -1.03 1.24
C ILE A 73 -1.00 0.00 0.60
N VAL A 74 -0.55 0.98 1.39
CA VAL A 74 0.46 1.95 0.98
C VAL A 74 1.54 2.04 2.05
N ASP A 75 2.80 1.86 1.66
CA ASP A 75 4.00 2.01 2.49
C ASP A 75 4.99 2.94 1.78
N PRO A 76 4.66 4.25 1.67
CA PRO A 76 5.44 5.18 0.89
C PRO A 76 6.74 5.56 1.61
N PRO A 77 7.73 6.14 0.88
CA PRO A 77 8.92 6.73 1.50
C PRO A 77 8.53 7.90 2.43
N ARG A 78 9.47 8.41 3.22
CA ARG A 78 9.30 9.49 4.22
C ARG A 78 8.50 10.71 3.74
N LYS A 79 8.58 11.05 2.46
CA LYS A 79 7.82 12.17 1.87
C LYS A 79 6.31 11.92 1.77
N GLY A 80 5.85 10.72 2.10
CA GLY A 80 4.46 10.29 1.95
C GLY A 80 4.07 10.00 0.49
N CYS A 81 2.79 9.80 0.25
CA CYS A 81 2.25 9.58 -1.08
C CYS A 81 2.22 10.87 -1.91
N SER A 82 2.36 10.72 -3.23
CA SER A 82 2.06 11.81 -4.15
C SER A 82 0.55 12.04 -4.24
N LYS A 83 0.13 13.25 -4.63
CA LYS A 83 -1.29 13.54 -4.89
C LYS A 83 -1.87 12.63 -5.97
N GLU A 84 -1.05 12.27 -6.97
CA GLU A 84 -1.45 11.35 -8.03
C GLU A 84 -1.78 9.96 -7.46
N THR A 85 -0.93 9.44 -6.56
CA THR A 85 -1.18 8.16 -5.87
C THR A 85 -2.45 8.22 -5.03
N LEU A 86 -2.61 9.27 -4.20
CA LEU A 86 -3.81 9.42 -3.36
C LEU A 86 -5.09 9.53 -4.20
N ASN A 87 -5.06 10.29 -5.31
CA ASN A 87 -6.18 10.37 -6.25
C ASN A 87 -6.52 9.02 -6.87
N ALA A 88 -5.50 8.25 -7.28
CA ALA A 88 -5.72 6.93 -7.84
C ALA A 88 -6.37 5.98 -6.83
N VAL A 89 -5.91 6.01 -5.57
CA VAL A 89 -6.50 5.22 -4.47
C VAL A 89 -7.96 5.61 -4.24
N VAL A 90 -8.29 6.91 -4.19
CA VAL A 90 -9.69 7.38 -4.06
C VAL A 90 -10.54 6.90 -5.24
N GLN A 91 -10.03 6.99 -6.47
CA GLN A 91 -10.74 6.53 -7.68
C GLN A 91 -10.96 5.02 -7.71
N MET A 92 -10.01 4.22 -7.19
CA MET A 92 -10.18 2.77 -7.02
C MET A 92 -11.29 2.43 -6.02
N ASN A 93 -11.55 3.35 -5.09
CA ASN A 93 -12.64 3.27 -4.13
C ASN A 93 -12.65 1.96 -3.31
N PRO A 94 -11.51 1.54 -2.71
CA PRO A 94 -11.45 0.34 -1.90
C PRO A 94 -12.29 0.49 -0.62
N ASP A 95 -12.73 -0.63 -0.04
CA ASP A 95 -13.43 -0.62 1.25
C ASP A 95 -12.51 -0.20 2.41
N ARG A 96 -11.20 -0.53 2.28
CA ARG A 96 -10.19 -0.24 3.30
C ARG A 96 -8.88 0.22 2.69
N ILE A 97 -8.22 1.15 3.38
CA ILE A 97 -6.84 1.54 3.12
C ILE A 97 -6.03 1.25 4.38
N VAL A 98 -4.93 0.52 4.22
CA VAL A 98 -3.92 0.35 5.27
C VAL A 98 -2.73 1.21 4.89
N TYR A 99 -2.44 2.22 5.70
CA TYR A 99 -1.33 3.13 5.48
C TYR A 99 -0.23 2.85 6.51
N VAL A 100 0.95 2.47 6.03
CA VAL A 100 2.16 2.29 6.85
C VAL A 100 3.05 3.50 6.63
N SER A 101 3.60 4.09 7.68
CA SER A 101 4.44 5.28 7.57
C SER A 101 5.47 5.38 8.69
N CYS A 102 6.70 5.71 8.35
CA CYS A 102 7.75 6.04 9.30
C CYS A 102 7.81 7.55 9.65
N ASP A 103 6.92 8.38 9.07
CA ASP A 103 6.85 9.83 9.32
C ASP A 103 5.42 10.27 9.66
N PRO A 104 5.15 10.60 10.93
CA PRO A 104 3.80 10.97 11.38
C PRO A 104 3.26 12.25 10.73
N ALA A 105 4.14 13.19 10.33
CA ALA A 105 3.69 14.47 9.76
C ALA A 105 3.17 14.29 8.34
N THR A 106 3.87 13.51 7.51
CA THR A 106 3.39 13.19 6.16
C THR A 106 2.19 12.26 6.19
N LEU A 107 2.14 11.33 7.15
CA LEU A 107 0.95 10.49 7.39
C LEU A 107 -0.28 11.33 7.70
N ALA A 108 -0.17 12.29 8.62
CA ALA A 108 -1.30 13.17 8.99
C ALA A 108 -1.80 13.99 7.78
N ARG A 109 -0.87 14.52 6.96
CA ARG A 109 -1.19 15.24 5.72
C ARG A 109 -1.98 14.36 4.74
N ASP A 110 -1.53 13.13 4.54
CA ASP A 110 -2.13 12.21 3.58
C ASP A 110 -3.48 11.68 4.08
N CYS A 111 -3.60 11.38 5.39
CA CYS A 111 -4.89 11.07 6.00
C CYS A 111 -5.89 12.22 5.87
N LYS A 112 -5.43 13.48 6.06
CA LYS A 112 -6.27 14.67 5.84
C LYS A 112 -6.75 14.78 4.40
N TYR A 113 -5.93 14.37 3.42
CA TYR A 113 -6.33 14.34 2.01
C TYR A 113 -7.43 13.29 1.74
N LEU A 114 -7.40 12.17 2.45
CA LEU A 114 -8.35 11.06 2.29
C LEU A 114 -9.64 11.24 3.08
N GLU A 115 -9.71 12.20 4.02
CA GLU A 115 -10.79 12.32 5.00
C GLU A 115 -12.18 12.55 4.41
N ASP A 116 -12.28 13.14 3.21
CA ASP A 116 -13.59 13.33 2.56
C ASP A 116 -14.26 12.00 2.18
N ASN A 117 -13.46 10.98 1.85
CA ASN A 117 -13.92 9.68 1.37
C ASN A 117 -13.77 8.56 2.39
N TYR A 118 -12.83 8.70 3.33
CA TYR A 118 -12.44 7.65 4.28
C TYR A 118 -12.46 8.17 5.72
N GLU A 119 -12.85 7.28 6.62
CA GLU A 119 -12.77 7.48 8.07
C GLU A 119 -11.56 6.76 8.64
N LEU A 120 -10.78 7.44 9.48
CA LEU A 120 -9.67 6.85 10.22
C LEU A 120 -10.23 6.08 11.43
N VAL A 121 -10.07 4.75 11.41
CA VAL A 121 -10.68 3.83 12.39
C VAL A 121 -9.68 3.38 13.43
N LYS A 122 -8.40 3.19 13.03
CA LYS A 122 -7.38 2.69 13.94
C LYS A 122 -6.03 3.30 13.62
N ILE A 123 -5.29 3.65 14.68
CA ILE A 123 -3.88 4.07 14.62
C ILE A 123 -3.09 3.15 15.54
N GLN A 124 -2.02 2.55 15.03
CA GLN A 124 -1.13 1.68 15.77
C GLN A 124 0.31 2.14 15.57
N PRO A 125 0.89 2.90 16.51
CA PRO A 125 2.32 3.19 16.48
C PRO A 125 3.13 1.94 16.90
N VAL A 126 4.31 1.80 16.31
CA VAL A 126 5.26 0.72 16.59
C VAL A 126 6.65 1.32 16.70
N ASP A 127 7.34 1.08 17.82
CA ASP A 127 8.70 1.55 18.03
C ASP A 127 9.70 0.61 17.33
N MET A 128 9.91 0.84 16.03
CA MET A 128 10.90 0.12 15.23
C MET A 128 12.27 0.82 15.19
N PHE A 129 12.35 2.05 15.68
CA PHE A 129 13.56 2.89 15.60
C PHE A 129 13.89 3.49 16.99
N PRO A 130 14.14 2.64 18.01
CA PRO A 130 14.34 3.12 19.38
C PRO A 130 15.51 4.11 19.48
N GLY A 131 15.31 5.18 20.25
CA GLY A 131 16.30 6.25 20.41
C GLY A 131 16.36 7.27 19.27
N THR A 132 15.42 7.22 18.32
CA THR A 132 15.26 8.21 17.24
C THR A 132 13.91 8.93 17.35
N VAL A 133 13.71 9.96 16.51
CA VAL A 133 12.43 10.68 16.39
C VAL A 133 11.42 9.97 15.46
N HIS A 134 11.80 8.82 14.92
CA HIS A 134 10.99 8.07 13.96
C HIS A 134 10.14 7.03 14.67
N VAL A 135 8.86 6.99 14.32
CA VAL A 135 7.89 6.00 14.79
C VAL A 135 7.20 5.41 13.58
N GLU A 136 7.28 4.10 13.43
CA GLU A 136 6.47 3.41 12.45
C GLU A 136 5.01 3.44 12.89
N THR A 137 4.11 3.82 12.00
CA THR A 137 2.70 3.95 12.34
C THR A 137 1.84 3.28 11.29
N VAL A 138 1.02 2.32 11.71
CA VAL A 138 0.05 1.65 10.85
C VAL A 138 -1.33 2.24 11.10
N VAL A 139 -1.98 2.70 10.05
CA VAL A 139 -3.30 3.31 10.11
C VAL A 139 -4.27 2.52 9.26
N LEU A 140 -5.46 2.27 9.81
CA LEU A 140 -6.59 1.72 9.08
C LEU A 140 -7.60 2.84 8.80
N LEU A 141 -7.89 3.04 7.51
CA LEU A 141 -9.00 3.88 7.06
C LEU A 141 -10.06 2.99 6.41
N THR A 142 -11.32 3.30 6.66
CA THR A 142 -12.48 2.63 6.05
C THR A 142 -13.28 3.62 5.23
N LYS A 143 -13.84 3.15 4.14
CA LYS A 143 -14.69 3.97 3.28
C LYS A 143 -15.91 4.45 4.07
N LYS A 144 -16.23 5.74 3.92
CA LYS A 144 -17.46 6.33 4.47
C LYS A 144 -18.69 5.82 3.73
N SER A 145 -19.77 5.64 4.47
CA SER A 145 -21.09 5.24 3.93
C SER A 145 -21.73 6.33 3.09
#